data_663b8bdccfb22acec62a13122ff0c0cc
#
_entry.id   663b8bdccfb22acec62a13122ff0c0cc
#
_cell.length_a   1.000
_cell.length_b   1.000
_cell.length_c   1.000
_cell.angle_alpha   90.00
_cell.angle_beta   90.00
_cell.angle_gamma   90.00
#
_symmetry.space_group_name_H-M   'P 1'
#
loop_
_entity.id
_entity.type
_entity.pdbx_description
1 polymer ?
#
loop_
_entity_poly.entity_id
_entity_poly.type
_entity_poly.pdbx_seq_one_letter_code
_entity_poly.pdbx_strand_id
1 'polypeptide(L)'
;RVGRRGALAHAYFTVPEHGALTETADKRLRVLLENTELGSGFRVALSDLSIRGAGDLLGAEQHGHIEKVGYEMYIELLHEAVEEMRTGRRPEERKEVEMRVDLPAYIGADYVSGGDKVRIYKRIAEVDSLAARKELIGELTEVYGAPAEPLRNLIDIALLKNLASAFDVGKVTLTRNGAGVSFRDASVFSDEAVMKAVSERQDKMVLTSTIPPALIFDVKGLGGREKLALMTDFFA
;
A
#
# COMPACT_ATOMS: atom_id res chain seq x y z
N ARG A 1 -17.82 -18.92 -18.28
CA ARG A 1 -18.53 -18.43 -19.51
C ARG A 1 -20.07 -18.46 -19.38
N VAL A 2 -20.58 -18.79 -18.21
CA VAL A 2 -22.03 -18.84 -17.92
C VAL A 2 -22.48 -17.42 -17.54
N GLY A 3 -23.67 -16.99 -18.00
CA GLY A 3 -24.29 -15.70 -17.62
C GLY A 3 -23.94 -14.48 -18.49
N ARG A 4 -23.19 -14.61 -19.59
CA ARG A 4 -22.77 -13.46 -20.44
C ARG A 4 -23.85 -12.91 -21.40
N ARG A 5 -25.04 -13.50 -21.47
CA ARG A 5 -26.10 -13.11 -22.44
C ARG A 5 -27.42 -12.71 -21.79
N GLY A 6 -27.40 -12.21 -20.53
CA GLY A 6 -28.62 -11.78 -19.86
C GLY A 6 -29.62 -12.91 -19.51
N ALA A 7 -29.28 -14.18 -19.74
CA ALA A 7 -30.06 -15.32 -19.30
C ALA A 7 -29.71 -15.67 -17.84
N LEU A 8 -30.73 -16.07 -17.09
CA LEU A 8 -30.55 -16.54 -15.71
C LEU A 8 -29.60 -17.74 -15.71
N ALA A 9 -28.51 -17.67 -14.99
CA ALA A 9 -27.52 -18.72 -14.90
C ALA A 9 -27.52 -19.29 -13.48
N HIS A 10 -27.50 -20.62 -13.36
CA HIS A 10 -27.45 -21.32 -12.09
C HIS A 10 -26.12 -22.06 -11.96
N ALA A 11 -25.47 -21.93 -10.79
CA ALA A 11 -24.31 -22.71 -10.41
C ALA A 11 -24.65 -23.56 -9.18
N TYR A 12 -24.33 -24.84 -9.23
CA TYR A 12 -24.58 -25.81 -8.14
C TYR A 12 -23.23 -26.22 -7.54
N PHE A 13 -23.02 -25.96 -6.25
CA PHE A 13 -21.86 -26.40 -5.53
C PHE A 13 -22.20 -27.61 -4.70
N THR A 14 -21.58 -28.76 -4.98
CA THR A 14 -21.77 -29.99 -4.22
C THR A 14 -20.78 -30.04 -3.06
N VAL A 15 -21.28 -30.47 -1.91
CA VAL A 15 -20.48 -30.68 -0.69
C VAL A 15 -20.62 -32.15 -0.27
N PRO A 16 -19.62 -32.77 0.39
CA PRO A 16 -19.73 -34.13 0.89
C PRO A 16 -20.86 -34.23 1.92
N GLU A 17 -21.67 -35.28 1.85
CA GLU A 17 -22.84 -35.48 2.71
C GLU A 17 -22.49 -35.62 4.19
N HIS A 18 -21.28 -36.09 4.52
CA HIS A 18 -20.81 -36.34 5.89
C HIS A 18 -19.50 -35.59 6.23
N GLY A 19 -19.13 -34.55 5.45
CA GLY A 19 -17.90 -33.79 5.67
C GLY A 19 -18.19 -32.38 6.21
N ALA A 20 -17.53 -31.98 7.29
CA ALA A 20 -17.49 -30.56 7.66
C ALA A 20 -16.70 -29.79 6.62
N LEU A 21 -17.25 -28.70 6.11
CA LEU A 21 -16.48 -27.75 5.30
C LEU A 21 -15.35 -27.15 6.15
N THR A 22 -14.19 -26.98 5.54
CA THR A 22 -13.15 -26.18 6.20
C THR A 22 -13.64 -24.74 6.34
N GLU A 23 -13.18 -24.02 7.37
CA GLU A 23 -13.53 -22.62 7.58
C GLU A 23 -13.31 -21.75 6.34
N THR A 24 -12.23 -22.02 5.61
CA THR A 24 -11.89 -21.34 4.35
C THR A 24 -12.91 -21.67 3.24
N ALA A 25 -13.37 -22.93 3.14
CA ALA A 25 -14.35 -23.32 2.15
C ALA A 25 -15.72 -22.70 2.45
N ASP A 26 -16.13 -22.64 3.71
CA ASP A 26 -17.38 -22.00 4.13
C ASP A 26 -17.35 -20.48 3.82
N LYS A 27 -16.27 -19.79 4.16
CA LYS A 27 -16.07 -18.37 3.82
C LYS A 27 -16.17 -18.11 2.31
N ARG A 28 -15.56 -18.95 1.48
CA ARG A 28 -15.62 -18.82 0.01
C ARG A 28 -17.04 -19.01 -0.54
N LEU A 29 -17.75 -20.00 -0.04
CA LEU A 29 -19.15 -20.22 -0.46
C LEU A 29 -20.05 -19.05 -0.07
N ARG A 30 -19.89 -18.48 1.13
CA ARG A 30 -20.63 -17.27 1.56
C ARG A 30 -20.39 -16.10 0.63
N VAL A 31 -19.13 -15.82 0.27
CA VAL A 31 -18.78 -14.75 -0.68
C VAL A 31 -19.48 -14.93 -2.03
N LEU A 32 -19.57 -16.15 -2.54
CA LEU A 32 -20.29 -16.43 -3.79
C LEU A 32 -21.80 -16.21 -3.64
N LEU A 33 -22.41 -16.60 -2.52
CA LEU A 33 -23.82 -16.41 -2.23
C LEU A 33 -24.21 -14.93 -2.08
N GLU A 34 -23.34 -14.14 -1.45
CA GLU A 34 -23.55 -12.71 -1.21
C GLU A 34 -23.33 -11.84 -2.46
N ASN A 35 -22.62 -12.35 -3.48
CA ASN A 35 -22.25 -11.61 -4.68
C ASN A 35 -22.85 -12.22 -5.95
N THR A 36 -24.18 -12.29 -6.03
CA THR A 36 -24.90 -12.85 -7.17
C THR A 36 -25.18 -11.87 -8.32
N GLU A 37 -24.88 -10.59 -8.13
CA GLU A 37 -25.13 -9.56 -9.13
C GLU A 37 -24.19 -9.64 -10.33
N LEU A 38 -24.68 -9.19 -11.49
CA LEU A 38 -23.88 -9.09 -12.71
C LEU A 38 -22.73 -8.09 -12.48
N GLY A 39 -21.49 -8.50 -12.75
CA GLY A 39 -20.30 -7.67 -12.50
C GLY A 39 -19.65 -7.87 -11.13
N SER A 40 -20.21 -8.72 -10.26
CA SER A 40 -19.64 -9.03 -8.94
C SER A 40 -18.32 -9.81 -8.98
N GLY A 41 -17.87 -10.27 -10.15
CA GLY A 41 -16.65 -11.08 -10.30
C GLY A 41 -15.41 -10.45 -9.67
N PHE A 42 -15.28 -9.14 -9.72
CA PHE A 42 -14.19 -8.42 -9.08
C PHE A 42 -14.29 -8.49 -7.53
N ARG A 43 -15.48 -8.29 -6.97
CA ARG A 43 -15.71 -8.42 -5.51
C ARG A 43 -15.45 -9.85 -5.02
N VAL A 44 -15.87 -10.85 -5.80
CA VAL A 44 -15.59 -12.26 -5.50
C VAL A 44 -14.09 -12.56 -5.53
N ALA A 45 -13.37 -12.09 -6.55
CA ALA A 45 -11.92 -12.27 -6.65
C ALA A 45 -11.17 -11.60 -5.49
N LEU A 46 -11.59 -10.40 -5.10
CA LEU A 46 -11.02 -9.66 -3.99
C LEU A 46 -11.26 -10.36 -2.64
N SER A 47 -12.47 -10.86 -2.43
CA SER A 47 -12.82 -11.63 -1.23
C SER A 47 -12.09 -12.96 -1.18
N ASP A 48 -11.91 -13.66 -2.30
CA ASP A 48 -11.12 -14.90 -2.37
C ASP A 48 -9.64 -14.65 -2.06
N LEU A 49 -9.07 -13.55 -2.56
CA LEU A 49 -7.72 -13.10 -2.22
C LEU A 49 -7.58 -12.81 -0.71
N SER A 50 -8.58 -12.16 -0.14
CA SER A 50 -8.64 -11.87 1.31
C SER A 50 -8.77 -13.12 2.18
N ILE A 51 -9.53 -14.12 1.72
CA ILE A 51 -9.76 -15.41 2.43
C ILE A 51 -8.52 -16.31 2.35
N ARG A 52 -7.83 -16.32 1.22
CA ARG A 52 -6.58 -17.10 1.05
C ARG A 52 -5.47 -16.57 1.93
N GLY A 53 -5.57 -15.30 2.40
CA GLY A 53 -4.42 -14.59 2.90
C GLY A 53 -3.36 -14.46 1.79
N ALA A 54 -2.66 -13.37 1.70
CA ALA A 54 -1.59 -13.20 0.70
C ALA A 54 -0.46 -14.25 0.80
N GLY A 55 -0.49 -15.12 1.84
CA GLY A 55 0.52 -16.15 2.11
C GLY A 55 0.42 -17.45 1.30
N ASP A 56 -0.74 -17.75 0.71
CA ASP A 56 -0.96 -19.10 0.11
C ASP A 56 -0.62 -19.16 -1.39
N LEU A 57 -0.33 -18.02 -2.01
CA LEU A 57 0.01 -17.95 -3.45
C LEU A 57 1.47 -18.27 -3.78
N LEU A 58 2.39 -18.28 -2.81
CA LEU A 58 3.85 -18.37 -3.07
C LEU A 58 4.67 -19.16 -2.02
N GLY A 59 4.14 -20.16 -1.35
CA GLY A 59 4.93 -21.10 -0.51
C GLY A 59 5.48 -20.51 0.80
N ALA A 60 5.75 -21.40 1.78
CA ALA A 60 5.99 -21.10 3.20
C ALA A 60 7.25 -20.27 3.55
N GLU A 61 8.12 -19.94 2.60
CA GLU A 61 9.41 -19.27 2.88
C GLU A 61 9.46 -17.75 2.66
N GLN A 62 8.35 -17.11 2.24
CA GLN A 62 8.34 -15.67 1.88
C GLN A 62 7.36 -14.79 2.68
N HIS A 63 6.98 -15.19 3.88
CA HIS A 63 5.94 -14.51 4.69
C HIS A 63 6.14 -12.98 4.92
N GLY A 64 7.37 -12.47 4.94
CA GLY A 64 7.64 -11.04 5.14
C GLY A 64 7.63 -10.20 3.84
N HIS A 65 7.73 -10.83 2.67
CA HIS A 65 7.81 -10.11 1.38
C HIS A 65 6.45 -10.00 0.69
N ILE A 66 5.55 -10.94 0.95
CA ILE A 66 4.24 -11.07 0.30
C ILE A 66 3.20 -10.11 0.86
N GLU A 67 3.24 -9.83 2.16
CA GLU A 67 2.42 -8.74 2.73
C GLU A 67 2.77 -7.38 2.12
N LYS A 68 4.03 -7.19 1.75
CA LYS A 68 4.54 -5.96 1.13
C LYS A 68 4.09 -5.83 -0.34
N VAL A 69 4.30 -6.86 -1.15
CA VAL A 69 3.93 -6.88 -2.58
C VAL A 69 2.41 -6.89 -2.78
N GLY A 70 1.67 -7.59 -1.92
CA GLY A 70 0.20 -7.60 -1.96
C GLY A 70 -0.41 -6.23 -1.70
N TYR A 71 0.16 -5.43 -0.80
CA TYR A 71 -0.28 -4.08 -0.52
C TYR A 71 0.00 -3.12 -1.70
N GLU A 72 1.23 -3.10 -2.21
CA GLU A 72 1.61 -2.24 -3.32
C GLU A 72 0.77 -2.51 -4.57
N MET A 73 0.66 -3.77 -4.97
CA MET A 73 -0.16 -4.19 -6.11
C MET A 73 -1.65 -3.91 -5.90
N TYR A 74 -2.16 -4.03 -4.66
CA TYR A 74 -3.55 -3.75 -4.35
C TYR A 74 -3.87 -2.25 -4.45
N ILE A 75 -3.01 -1.38 -3.92
CA ILE A 75 -3.16 0.07 -4.03
C ILE A 75 -3.04 0.52 -5.48
N GLU A 76 -2.12 -0.06 -6.25
CA GLU A 76 -1.94 0.22 -7.67
C GLU A 76 -3.21 -0.11 -8.47
N LEU A 77 -3.73 -1.32 -8.33
CA LEU A 77 -4.97 -1.75 -8.98
C LEU A 77 -6.19 -0.90 -8.57
N LEU A 78 -6.26 -0.48 -7.31
CA LEU A 78 -7.31 0.43 -6.82
C LEU A 78 -7.17 1.83 -7.43
N HIS A 79 -5.96 2.34 -7.51
CA HIS A 79 -5.68 3.65 -8.10
C HIS A 79 -6.03 3.66 -9.59
N GLU A 80 -5.58 2.63 -10.34
CA GLU A 80 -5.92 2.47 -11.76
C GLU A 80 -7.43 2.37 -11.98
N ALA A 81 -8.12 1.53 -11.20
CA ALA A 81 -9.57 1.34 -11.34
C ALA A 81 -10.37 2.61 -11.02
N VAL A 82 -9.96 3.39 -10.03
CA VAL A 82 -10.62 4.64 -9.62
C VAL A 82 -10.37 5.75 -10.65
N GLU A 83 -9.16 5.88 -11.16
CA GLU A 83 -8.82 6.86 -12.20
C GLU A 83 -9.51 6.53 -13.53
N GLU A 84 -9.54 5.27 -13.94
CA GLU A 84 -10.26 4.82 -15.13
C GLU A 84 -11.77 5.08 -15.02
N MET A 85 -12.37 4.85 -13.85
CA MET A 85 -13.78 5.17 -13.60
C MET A 85 -14.08 6.68 -13.56
N ARG A 86 -13.13 7.50 -13.12
CA ARG A 86 -13.30 8.94 -12.95
C ARG A 86 -13.04 9.73 -14.23
N THR A 87 -12.05 9.30 -15.03
CA THR A 87 -11.59 10.05 -16.21
C THR A 87 -11.98 9.42 -17.54
N GLY A 88 -12.41 8.16 -17.54
CA GLY A 88 -12.65 7.39 -18.76
C GLY A 88 -11.37 7.16 -19.60
N ARG A 89 -10.22 7.51 -19.06
CA ARG A 89 -8.90 7.33 -19.67
C ARG A 89 -8.01 6.53 -18.73
N ARG A 90 -7.23 5.61 -19.30
CA ARG A 90 -6.15 4.95 -18.56
C ARG A 90 -5.17 6.03 -18.10
N PRO A 91 -4.81 6.09 -16.81
CA PRO A 91 -3.87 7.09 -16.32
C PRO A 91 -2.58 7.03 -17.15
N GLU A 92 -2.04 8.20 -17.53
CA GLU A 92 -0.64 8.26 -17.95
C GLU A 92 0.20 7.63 -16.85
N GLU A 93 1.17 6.79 -17.22
CA GLU A 93 2.10 6.14 -16.27
C GLU A 93 2.66 7.20 -15.33
N ARG A 94 2.05 7.35 -14.14
CA ARG A 94 2.68 8.12 -13.08
C ARG A 94 3.99 7.41 -12.80
N LYS A 95 5.09 8.11 -12.89
CA LYS A 95 6.42 7.59 -12.58
C LYS A 95 6.40 7.07 -11.15
N GLU A 96 6.18 5.77 -10.97
CA GLU A 96 6.04 5.16 -9.65
C GLU A 96 7.31 5.27 -8.83
N VAL A 97 7.14 5.55 -7.53
CA VAL A 97 8.23 5.50 -6.54
C VAL A 97 8.29 4.10 -5.96
N GLU A 98 9.37 3.37 -6.24
CA GLU A 98 9.62 2.05 -5.62
C GLU A 98 9.88 2.22 -4.12
N MET A 99 9.07 1.57 -3.28
CA MET A 99 9.21 1.62 -1.81
C MET A 99 9.82 0.33 -1.29
N ARG A 100 11.02 0.40 -0.68
CA ARG A 100 11.64 -0.71 0.04
C ARG A 100 11.77 -0.36 1.51
N VAL A 101 10.79 -0.78 2.30
CA VAL A 101 10.68 -0.41 3.72
C VAL A 101 10.61 -1.66 4.59
N ASP A 102 11.55 -1.82 5.52
CA ASP A 102 11.63 -2.96 6.45
C ASP A 102 10.90 -2.63 7.77
N LEU A 103 9.62 -2.24 7.67
CA LEU A 103 8.74 -2.01 8.82
C LEU A 103 7.45 -2.81 8.64
N PRO A 104 6.88 -3.37 9.71
CA PRO A 104 5.52 -3.91 9.68
C PRO A 104 4.53 -2.81 9.30
N ALA A 105 3.79 -3.00 8.21
CA ALA A 105 2.87 -2.00 7.67
C ALA A 105 1.61 -2.69 7.11
N TYR A 106 0.58 -2.84 7.95
CA TYR A 106 -0.67 -3.52 7.58
C TYR A 106 -1.83 -3.10 8.48
N ILE A 107 -3.05 -3.36 8.02
CA ILE A 107 -4.27 -3.24 8.84
C ILE A 107 -4.49 -4.57 9.56
N GLY A 108 -4.43 -4.57 10.89
CA GLY A 108 -4.66 -5.76 11.70
C GLY A 108 -6.00 -6.45 11.38
N ALA A 109 -6.04 -7.78 11.51
CA ALA A 109 -7.24 -8.55 11.21
C ALA A 109 -8.42 -8.15 12.11
N ASP A 110 -8.12 -7.84 13.37
CA ASP A 110 -9.11 -7.51 14.39
C ASP A 110 -9.47 -6.02 14.45
N TYR A 111 -8.78 -5.16 13.69
CA TYR A 111 -8.99 -3.72 13.72
C TYR A 111 -10.22 -3.29 12.93
N VAL A 112 -10.44 -3.90 11.76
CA VAL A 112 -11.55 -3.55 10.85
C VAL A 112 -12.07 -4.79 10.13
N SER A 113 -13.39 -4.89 9.94
CA SER A 113 -14.02 -5.95 9.15
C SER A 113 -13.76 -5.80 7.64
N GLY A 114 -13.85 -6.90 6.88
CA GLY A 114 -13.36 -7.01 5.50
C GLY A 114 -13.80 -5.91 4.52
N GLY A 115 -15.08 -5.48 4.55
CA GLY A 115 -15.58 -4.44 3.64
C GLY A 115 -14.99 -3.04 3.88
N ASP A 116 -14.75 -2.70 5.13
CA ASP A 116 -14.19 -1.41 5.50
C ASP A 116 -12.67 -1.31 5.25
N LYS A 117 -11.95 -2.44 5.23
CA LYS A 117 -10.50 -2.44 4.92
C LYS A 117 -10.20 -1.78 3.59
N VAL A 118 -10.98 -2.08 2.55
CA VAL A 118 -10.81 -1.50 1.21
C VAL A 118 -10.93 0.01 1.25
N ARG A 119 -11.94 0.52 1.96
CA ARG A 119 -12.16 1.96 2.11
C ARG A 119 -10.99 2.64 2.83
N ILE A 120 -10.47 2.00 3.88
CA ILE A 120 -9.33 2.53 4.64
C ILE A 120 -8.06 2.53 3.78
N TYR A 121 -7.76 1.45 3.04
CA TYR A 121 -6.62 1.42 2.13
C TYR A 121 -6.68 2.54 1.09
N LYS A 122 -7.86 2.79 0.52
CA LYS A 122 -8.06 3.91 -0.42
C LYS A 122 -7.74 5.25 0.24
N ARG A 123 -8.27 5.48 1.46
CA ARG A 123 -8.01 6.72 2.21
C ARG A 123 -6.52 6.87 2.57
N ILE A 124 -5.84 5.76 2.90
CA ILE A 124 -4.40 5.75 3.16
C ILE A 124 -3.62 6.15 1.90
N ALA A 125 -3.98 5.61 0.73
CA ALA A 125 -3.32 5.94 -0.53
C ALA A 125 -3.45 7.41 -0.94
N GLU A 126 -4.51 8.08 -0.50
CA GLU A 126 -4.80 9.49 -0.77
C GLU A 126 -4.07 10.46 0.21
N VAL A 127 -3.35 9.96 1.22
CA VAL A 127 -2.64 10.80 2.20
C VAL A 127 -1.42 11.45 1.56
N ASP A 128 -1.50 12.74 1.28
CA ASP A 128 -0.49 13.54 0.58
C ASP A 128 0.16 14.64 1.44
N SER A 129 -0.31 14.84 2.67
CA SER A 129 0.13 15.90 3.56
C SER A 129 0.08 15.48 5.03
N LEU A 130 0.86 16.17 5.87
CA LEU A 130 0.82 15.98 7.33
C LEU A 130 -0.57 16.28 7.91
N ALA A 131 -1.30 17.21 7.31
CA ALA A 131 -2.67 17.54 7.71
C ALA A 131 -3.61 16.38 7.41
N ALA A 132 -3.60 15.84 6.18
CA ALA A 132 -4.41 14.67 5.78
C ALA A 132 -4.09 13.43 6.62
N ARG A 133 -2.80 13.20 6.93
CA ARG A 133 -2.36 12.16 7.86
C ARG A 133 -3.01 12.29 9.24
N LYS A 134 -2.98 13.50 9.81
CA LYS A 134 -3.55 13.77 11.14
C LYS A 134 -5.05 13.58 11.16
N GLU A 135 -5.74 14.05 10.13
CA GLU A 135 -7.18 13.88 9.96
C GLU A 135 -7.56 12.40 9.87
N LEU A 136 -6.90 11.62 9.01
CA LEU A 136 -7.16 10.19 8.87
C LEU A 136 -6.96 9.43 10.18
N ILE A 137 -5.86 9.71 10.92
CA ILE A 137 -5.62 9.08 12.22
C ILE A 137 -6.70 9.45 13.23
N GLY A 138 -7.19 10.69 13.21
CA GLY A 138 -8.31 11.16 14.05
C GLY A 138 -9.59 10.39 13.76
N GLU A 139 -10.01 10.34 12.50
CA GLU A 139 -11.20 9.59 12.06
C GLU A 139 -11.12 8.10 12.43
N LEU A 140 -9.98 7.46 12.16
CA LEU A 140 -9.79 6.06 12.51
C LEU A 140 -9.88 5.82 14.02
N THR A 141 -9.37 6.77 14.82
CA THR A 141 -9.41 6.68 16.27
C THR A 141 -10.85 6.80 16.82
N GLU A 142 -11.63 7.70 16.22
CA GLU A 142 -13.04 7.90 16.61
C GLU A 142 -13.92 6.69 16.26
N VAL A 143 -13.70 6.07 15.10
CA VAL A 143 -14.56 4.99 14.59
C VAL A 143 -14.13 3.61 15.09
N TYR A 144 -12.82 3.34 15.10
CA TYR A 144 -12.27 1.99 15.33
C TYR A 144 -11.34 1.90 16.54
N GLY A 145 -11.11 3.01 17.24
CA GLY A 145 -10.09 3.11 18.27
C GLY A 145 -8.70 3.43 17.74
N ALA A 146 -7.76 3.66 18.66
CA ALA A 146 -6.41 4.10 18.29
C ALA A 146 -5.70 3.10 17.35
N PRO A 147 -5.19 3.54 16.17
CA PRO A 147 -4.48 2.68 15.25
C PRO A 147 -3.23 2.06 15.89
N ALA A 148 -3.04 0.76 15.74
CA ALA A 148 -1.83 0.05 16.15
C ALA A 148 -0.61 0.52 15.34
N GLU A 149 0.59 0.23 15.84
CA GLU A 149 1.84 0.67 15.20
C GLU A 149 1.95 0.26 13.72
N PRO A 150 1.63 -0.99 13.29
CA PRO A 150 1.70 -1.35 11.87
C PRO A 150 0.79 -0.51 10.97
N LEU A 151 -0.40 -0.14 11.43
CA LEU A 151 -1.30 0.72 10.66
C LEU A 151 -0.79 2.16 10.59
N ARG A 152 -0.20 2.69 11.67
CA ARG A 152 0.46 4.00 11.64
C ARG A 152 1.65 4.03 10.69
N ASN A 153 2.47 2.97 10.69
CA ASN A 153 3.57 2.83 9.74
C ASN A 153 3.06 2.81 8.30
N LEU A 154 1.95 2.13 8.03
CA LEU A 154 1.33 2.07 6.72
C LEU A 154 0.91 3.46 6.22
N ILE A 155 0.28 4.26 7.07
CA ILE A 155 -0.14 5.63 6.77
C ILE A 155 1.10 6.51 6.51
N ASP A 156 2.13 6.38 7.33
CA ASP A 156 3.37 7.17 7.22
C ASP A 156 4.18 6.80 5.97
N ILE A 157 4.18 5.53 5.56
CA ILE A 157 4.80 5.06 4.31
C ILE A 157 4.05 5.59 3.09
N ALA A 158 2.73 5.60 3.11
CA ALA A 158 1.91 6.15 2.03
C ALA A 158 2.16 7.67 1.88
N LEU A 159 2.18 8.40 2.99
CA LEU A 159 2.54 9.82 3.00
C LEU A 159 3.93 10.06 2.40
N LEU A 160 4.94 9.32 2.85
CA LEU A 160 6.30 9.44 2.30
C LEU A 160 6.34 9.15 0.80
N LYS A 161 5.65 8.11 0.32
CA LYS A 161 5.54 7.79 -1.11
C LYS A 161 4.97 8.97 -1.91
N ASN A 162 3.85 9.53 -1.43
CA ASN A 162 3.18 10.63 -2.12
C ASN A 162 4.01 11.92 -2.11
N LEU A 163 4.63 12.27 -0.99
CA LEU A 163 5.53 13.43 -0.91
C LEU A 163 6.75 13.24 -1.83
N ALA A 164 7.40 12.08 -1.79
CA ALA A 164 8.56 11.80 -2.63
C ALA A 164 8.25 11.82 -4.13
N SER A 165 7.01 11.49 -4.52
CA SER A 165 6.61 11.48 -5.94
C SER A 165 6.65 12.86 -6.60
N ALA A 166 6.60 13.94 -5.81
CA ALA A 166 6.71 15.31 -6.30
C ALA A 166 8.15 15.71 -6.69
N PHE A 167 9.17 14.94 -6.29
CA PHE A 167 10.59 15.27 -6.43
C PHE A 167 11.36 14.38 -7.41
N ASP A 168 10.70 13.79 -8.39
CA ASP A 168 11.28 12.85 -9.38
C ASP A 168 12.09 11.70 -8.76
N VAL A 169 11.64 11.24 -7.59
CA VAL A 169 12.21 10.11 -6.88
C VAL A 169 11.85 8.82 -7.62
N GLY A 170 12.85 7.95 -7.84
CA GLY A 170 12.64 6.62 -8.41
C GLY A 170 12.46 5.56 -7.33
N LYS A 171 13.18 5.69 -6.20
CA LYS A 171 13.19 4.66 -5.15
C LYS A 171 13.43 5.26 -3.78
N VAL A 172 12.67 4.76 -2.80
CA VAL A 172 12.88 5.02 -1.37
C VAL A 172 13.29 3.72 -0.68
N THR A 173 14.36 3.75 0.09
CA THR A 173 14.87 2.59 0.84
C THR A 173 14.96 2.93 2.32
N LEU A 174 14.30 2.14 3.17
CA LEU A 174 14.40 2.19 4.62
C LEU A 174 14.58 0.78 5.15
N THR A 175 15.79 0.48 5.61
CA THR A 175 16.18 -0.82 6.13
C THR A 175 16.74 -0.71 7.55
N ARG A 176 17.05 -1.86 8.16
CA ARG A 176 17.72 -1.86 9.47
C ARG A 176 19.02 -1.05 9.45
N ASN A 177 19.78 -1.11 8.36
CA ASN A 177 21.13 -0.59 8.27
C ASN A 177 21.23 0.80 7.63
N GLY A 178 20.15 1.30 7.02
CA GLY A 178 20.21 2.57 6.30
C GLY A 178 18.86 3.10 5.84
N ALA A 179 18.85 4.36 5.49
CA ALA A 179 17.75 5.03 4.84
C ALA A 179 18.29 5.90 3.70
N GLY A 180 17.59 5.91 2.58
CA GLY A 180 18.02 6.68 1.42
C GLY A 180 16.94 6.79 0.35
N VAL A 181 17.16 7.71 -0.56
CA VAL A 181 16.31 7.99 -1.70
C VAL A 181 17.16 8.00 -2.95
N SER A 182 16.76 7.29 -3.99
CA SER A 182 17.39 7.38 -5.32
C SER A 182 16.50 8.19 -6.24
N PHE A 183 17.06 9.21 -6.86
CA PHE A 183 16.38 9.99 -7.88
C PHE A 183 16.44 9.26 -9.23
N ARG A 184 15.59 9.64 -10.18
CA ARG A 184 15.56 8.99 -11.50
C ARG A 184 16.73 9.40 -12.37
N ASP A 185 17.11 10.66 -12.29
CA ASP A 185 18.21 11.21 -13.10
C ASP A 185 18.93 12.35 -12.34
N ALA A 186 19.83 13.03 -13.03
CA ALA A 186 20.63 14.11 -12.49
C ALA A 186 19.90 15.46 -12.39
N SER A 187 18.63 15.55 -12.78
CA SER A 187 17.85 16.80 -12.68
C SER A 187 17.73 17.31 -11.24
N VAL A 188 17.84 16.43 -10.27
CA VAL A 188 17.87 16.76 -8.82
C VAL A 188 18.92 17.81 -8.48
N PHE A 189 20.06 17.86 -9.17
CA PHE A 189 21.10 18.87 -8.93
C PHE A 189 20.70 20.27 -9.38
N SER A 190 19.66 20.39 -10.21
CA SER A 190 19.08 21.66 -10.66
C SER A 190 17.82 22.04 -9.87
N ASP A 191 17.36 21.19 -8.98
CA ASP A 191 16.21 21.46 -8.10
C ASP A 191 16.65 22.30 -6.90
N GLU A 192 16.29 23.58 -6.94
CA GLU A 192 16.66 24.54 -5.88
C GLU A 192 16.10 24.14 -4.51
N ALA A 193 14.89 23.56 -4.44
CA ALA A 193 14.27 23.16 -3.18
C ALA A 193 15.04 21.98 -2.55
N VAL A 194 15.38 20.97 -3.36
CA VAL A 194 16.16 19.82 -2.90
C VAL A 194 17.56 20.27 -2.49
N MET A 195 18.24 21.06 -3.31
CA MET A 195 19.60 21.53 -3.00
C MET A 195 19.66 22.40 -1.75
N LYS A 196 18.67 23.26 -1.54
CA LYS A 196 18.53 24.04 -0.31
C LYS A 196 18.30 23.12 0.89
N ALA A 197 17.35 22.19 0.83
CA ALA A 197 17.06 21.26 1.92
C ALA A 197 18.27 20.40 2.29
N VAL A 198 19.08 19.97 1.31
CA VAL A 198 20.33 19.23 1.54
C VAL A 198 21.38 20.12 2.20
N SER A 199 21.54 21.36 1.72
CA SER A 199 22.55 22.29 2.28
C SER A 199 22.27 22.67 3.74
N GLU A 200 20.99 22.79 4.10
CA GLU A 200 20.56 23.10 5.47
C GLU A 200 20.70 21.92 6.46
N ARG A 201 20.84 20.70 5.94
CA ARG A 201 20.85 19.45 6.73
C ARG A 201 22.05 18.55 6.43
N GLN A 202 23.19 19.12 6.05
CA GLN A 202 24.41 18.35 5.68
C GLN A 202 24.94 17.45 6.80
N ASP A 203 24.60 17.74 8.04
CA ASP A 203 24.91 16.90 9.21
C ASP A 203 24.07 15.62 9.30
N LYS A 204 22.94 15.58 8.59
CA LYS A 204 21.98 14.46 8.65
C LYS A 204 21.86 13.67 7.36
N MET A 205 22.38 14.18 6.25
CA MET A 205 22.26 13.53 4.96
C MET A 205 23.36 13.95 3.98
N VAL A 206 23.59 13.08 3.00
CA VAL A 206 24.57 13.30 1.91
C VAL A 206 23.92 12.99 0.59
N LEU A 207 23.97 13.95 -0.34
CA LEU A 207 23.59 13.73 -1.74
C LEU A 207 24.82 13.23 -2.50
N THR A 208 24.73 12.03 -3.06
CA THR A 208 25.79 11.39 -3.84
C THR A 208 25.69 11.75 -5.31
N SER A 209 26.83 11.81 -6.00
CA SER A 209 26.90 11.96 -7.46
C SER A 209 26.94 10.62 -8.21
N THR A 210 26.38 9.58 -7.63
CA THR A 210 26.21 8.28 -8.30
C THR A 210 25.20 8.39 -9.44
N ILE A 211 25.14 7.38 -10.32
CA ILE A 211 24.13 7.31 -11.40
C ILE A 211 23.27 6.09 -11.15
N PRO A 212 21.99 6.28 -10.80
CA PRO A 212 21.32 7.55 -10.50
C PRO A 212 21.80 8.20 -9.19
N PRO A 213 21.61 9.52 -9.01
CA PRO A 213 21.93 10.22 -7.76
C PRO A 213 21.13 9.67 -6.58
N ALA A 214 21.75 9.67 -5.41
CA ALA A 214 21.08 9.19 -4.20
C ALA A 214 21.31 10.12 -3.01
N LEU A 215 20.26 10.32 -2.22
CA LEU A 215 20.31 10.99 -0.93
C LEU A 215 20.40 9.93 0.16
N ILE A 216 21.45 9.93 0.93
CA ILE A 216 21.68 8.99 2.02
C ILE A 216 21.52 9.73 3.35
N PHE A 217 20.64 9.22 4.21
CA PHE A 217 20.39 9.79 5.53
C PHE A 217 21.33 9.17 6.57
N ASP A 218 21.89 9.99 7.46
CA ASP A 218 22.56 9.47 8.66
C ASP A 218 21.50 9.03 9.67
N VAL A 219 21.38 7.74 9.82
CA VAL A 219 20.36 7.09 10.65
C VAL A 219 20.96 6.27 11.79
N LYS A 220 22.19 6.57 12.18
CA LYS A 220 22.88 5.89 13.29
C LYS A 220 22.08 6.05 14.58
N GLY A 221 21.78 4.92 15.23
CA GLY A 221 21.04 4.88 16.49
C GLY A 221 19.54 5.13 16.38
N LEU A 222 19.01 5.41 15.18
CA LEU A 222 17.58 5.63 14.98
C LEU A 222 16.82 4.31 14.80
N GLY A 223 15.66 4.21 15.45
CA GLY A 223 14.67 3.16 15.20
C GLY A 223 13.96 3.34 13.86
N GLY A 224 13.26 2.31 13.40
CA GLY A 224 12.62 2.32 12.08
C GLY A 224 11.62 3.48 11.88
N ARG A 225 10.83 3.80 12.90
CA ARG A 225 9.88 4.92 12.85
C ARG A 225 10.56 6.29 12.85
N GLU A 226 11.65 6.42 13.58
CA GLU A 226 12.43 7.68 13.61
C GLU A 226 13.07 7.94 12.25
N LYS A 227 13.56 6.88 11.58
CA LYS A 227 14.05 6.95 10.20
C LYS A 227 12.96 7.36 9.23
N LEU A 228 11.75 6.76 9.35
CA LEU A 228 10.60 7.09 8.53
C LEU A 228 10.20 8.56 8.72
N ALA A 229 10.13 9.04 9.96
CA ALA A 229 9.84 10.43 10.26
C ALA A 229 10.88 11.38 9.67
N LEU A 230 12.19 11.08 9.85
CA LEU A 230 13.28 11.88 9.28
C LEU A 230 13.17 12.04 7.75
N MET A 231 12.83 10.94 7.05
CA MET A 231 12.64 10.97 5.59
C MET A 231 11.39 11.74 5.19
N THR A 232 10.31 11.59 5.94
CA THR A 232 9.06 12.32 5.69
C THR A 232 9.25 13.82 5.89
N ASP A 233 9.93 14.23 6.96
CA ASP A 233 10.23 15.64 7.26
C ASP A 233 11.15 16.30 6.21
N PHE A 234 11.91 15.51 5.45
CA PHE A 234 12.70 16.03 4.35
C PHE A 234 11.85 16.48 3.16
N PHE A 235 10.77 15.75 2.88
CA PHE A 235 9.88 16.02 1.74
C PHE A 235 8.64 16.84 2.11
N ALA A 236 8.37 17.07 3.39
CA ALA A 236 7.24 17.87 3.88
C ALA A 236 7.56 19.36 3.93
#